data_db153d6b144155b8b3ae2e2abbda44c6
#
_entry.id   db153d6b144155b8b3ae2e2abbda44c6
#
_cell.length_a   1.000
_cell.length_b   1.000
_cell.length_c   1.000
_cell.angle_alpha   90.00
_cell.angle_beta   90.00
_cell.angle_gamma   90.00
#
_symmetry.space_group_name_H-M   'P 1'
#
loop_
_entity.id
_entity.type
_entity.pdbx_description
1 polymer ?
#
loop_
_entity_poly.entity_id
_entity_poly.type
_entity_poly.pdbx_seq_one_letter_code
_entity_poly.pdbx_strand_id
1 'polypeptide(L)'
;MPKCEKTDVEIKADIMNKLLRKNCWVAKYLPSDSLVNWLAKRVKKDGKRVRKLIRALVNEGYLLLRKGGKTVSLNPIMSKEVMEYVKRVIERHYHSD
;
A
#
# COMPACT_ATOMS: atom_id res chain seq x y z
N MET A 1 11.10 -17.48 -13.90
CA MET A 1 10.98 -17.12 -13.46
C MET A 1 11.01 -16.54 -12.61
N PRO A 2 11.06 -16.16 -12.48
CA PRO A 2 11.08 -15.75 -11.50
C PRO A 2 10.46 -15.09 -10.88
N LYS A 3 10.18 -14.81 -10.66
CA LYS A 3 9.73 -14.43 -10.08
C LYS A 3 9.30 -13.78 -9.21
N CYS A 4 9.16 -13.50 -9.14
CA CYS A 4 8.67 -13.16 -7.87
C CYS A 4 8.87 -11.77 -7.46
N GLU A 5 9.52 -10.99 -8.21
CA GLU A 5 9.69 -9.60 -7.88
C GLU A 5 8.48 -8.80 -8.28
N LYS A 6 7.92 -8.09 -7.31
CA LYS A 6 6.79 -7.23 -7.59
C LYS A 6 7.27 -5.88 -8.11
N THR A 7 6.51 -5.33 -9.04
CA THR A 7 6.78 -3.98 -9.53
C THR A 7 6.35 -2.97 -8.46
N ASP A 8 6.81 -1.73 -8.64
CA ASP A 8 6.41 -0.66 -7.72
C ASP A 8 4.89 -0.49 -7.71
N VAL A 9 4.25 -0.61 -8.87
CA VAL A 9 2.80 -0.48 -8.97
C VAL A 9 2.11 -1.57 -8.15
N GLU A 10 2.62 -2.79 -8.23
CA GLU A 10 2.05 -3.90 -7.47
C GLU A 10 2.22 -3.72 -5.97
N ILE A 11 3.39 -3.24 -5.55
CA ILE A 11 3.63 -3.00 -4.14
C ILE A 11 2.73 -1.88 -3.63
N LYS A 12 2.57 -0.82 -4.40
CA LYS A 12 1.67 0.27 -4.03
C LYS A 12 0.24 -0.24 -3.86
N ALA A 13 -0.21 -1.09 -4.78
CA ALA A 13 -1.54 -1.67 -4.69
C ALA A 13 -1.69 -2.56 -3.47
N ASP A 14 -0.66 -3.33 -3.13
CA ASP A 14 -0.68 -4.17 -1.94
C ASP A 14 -0.80 -3.33 -0.67
N ILE A 15 -0.07 -2.21 -0.61
CA ILE A 15 -0.14 -1.30 0.52
C ILE A 15 -1.57 -0.78 0.69
N MET A 16 -2.13 -0.26 -0.39
CA MET A 16 -3.46 0.31 -0.33
C MET A 16 -4.52 -0.76 -0.05
N ASN A 17 -4.35 -1.94 -0.63
CA ASN A 17 -5.28 -3.03 -0.40
C ASN A 17 -5.28 -3.49 1.05
N LYS A 18 -4.10 -3.55 1.66
CA LYS A 18 -4.01 -3.90 3.08
C LYS A 18 -4.80 -2.91 3.93
N LEU A 19 -4.63 -1.63 3.63
CA LEU A 19 -5.33 -0.60 4.37
C LEU A 19 -6.84 -0.65 4.11
N LEU A 20 -7.23 -0.95 2.88
CA LEU A 20 -8.65 -1.10 2.55
C LEU A 20 -9.29 -2.25 3.33
N ARG A 21 -8.58 -3.38 3.39
CA ARG A 21 -9.09 -4.54 4.11
C ARG A 21 -9.23 -4.29 5.59
N LYS A 22 -8.34 -3.46 6.14
CA LYS A 22 -8.42 -3.09 7.55
C LYS A 22 -9.31 -1.89 7.78
N ASN A 23 -9.89 -1.35 6.70
CA ASN A 23 -10.78 -0.19 6.77
C ASN A 23 -10.08 0.99 7.44
N CYS A 24 -8.83 1.22 7.06
CA CYS A 24 -8.01 2.26 7.68
C CYS A 24 -8.16 3.58 6.96
N TRP A 25 -9.28 4.22 7.18
CA TRP A 25 -9.50 5.58 6.74
C TRP A 25 -9.15 6.50 7.92
N VAL A 26 -9.49 7.75 7.84
CA VAL A 26 -9.04 8.77 8.78
C VAL A 26 -9.08 8.35 10.25
N ALA A 27 -10.17 7.73 10.69
CA ALA A 27 -10.37 7.38 12.09
C ALA A 27 -9.62 6.11 12.50
N LYS A 28 -9.19 5.33 11.56
CA LYS A 28 -8.48 4.09 11.80
C LYS A 28 -7.18 4.11 11.01
N TYR A 29 -6.12 3.65 11.61
CA TYR A 29 -4.80 3.69 10.97
C TYR A 29 -3.97 2.48 11.41
N LEU A 30 -2.94 2.19 10.63
CA LEU A 30 -2.00 1.13 10.96
C LEU A 30 -0.64 1.74 11.30
N PRO A 31 0.11 1.10 12.21
CA PRO A 31 1.49 1.52 12.39
C PRO A 31 2.28 1.31 11.11
N SER A 32 3.07 2.30 10.73
CA SER A 32 3.87 2.22 9.51
C SER A 32 4.83 1.05 9.55
N ASP A 33 5.45 0.82 10.71
CA ASP A 33 6.41 -0.26 10.84
C ASP A 33 5.77 -1.63 10.64
N SER A 34 4.56 -1.82 11.14
CA SER A 34 3.85 -3.08 10.95
C SER A 34 3.56 -3.33 9.47
N LEU A 35 3.15 -2.28 8.78
CA LEU A 35 2.87 -2.38 7.36
C LEU A 35 4.14 -2.70 6.58
N VAL A 36 5.23 -2.00 6.90
CA VAL A 36 6.51 -2.25 6.23
C VAL A 36 6.98 -3.68 6.47
N ASN A 37 6.91 -4.14 7.71
CA ASN A 37 7.36 -5.49 8.04
C ASN A 37 6.53 -6.55 7.31
N TRP A 38 5.22 -6.34 7.27
CA TRP A 38 4.33 -7.27 6.56
C TRP A 38 4.69 -7.36 5.08
N LEU A 39 4.88 -6.20 4.45
CA LEU A 39 5.18 -6.19 3.02
C LEU A 39 6.62 -6.61 2.72
N ALA A 40 7.55 -6.28 3.60
CA ALA A 40 8.95 -6.64 3.35
C ALA A 40 9.12 -8.13 3.23
N LYS A 41 8.32 -8.90 3.95
CA LYS A 41 8.38 -10.35 3.84
C LYS A 41 7.95 -10.83 2.47
N ARG A 42 7.10 -10.06 1.80
CA ARG A 42 6.57 -10.43 0.49
C ARG A 42 7.42 -9.86 -0.65
N VAL A 43 8.35 -8.97 -0.34
CA VAL A 43 9.16 -8.28 -1.35
C VAL A 43 10.63 -8.50 -1.04
N LYS A 44 11.00 -9.72 -0.75
CA LYS A 44 12.37 -10.13 -0.50
C LYS A 44 13.04 -9.32 0.61
N LYS A 45 12.28 -8.98 1.63
CA LYS A 45 12.77 -8.25 2.80
C LYS A 45 13.33 -6.88 2.46
N ASP A 46 12.81 -6.26 1.42
CA ASP A 46 13.27 -4.95 1.02
C ASP A 46 12.41 -3.86 1.68
N GLY A 47 12.63 -3.65 2.96
CA GLY A 47 11.89 -2.65 3.71
C GLY A 47 12.13 -1.24 3.24
N LYS A 48 13.34 -0.95 2.76
CA LYS A 48 13.64 0.39 2.26
C LYS A 48 12.77 0.74 1.05
N ARG A 49 12.61 -0.22 0.17
CA ARG A 49 11.77 0.00 -1.02
C ARG A 49 10.32 0.23 -0.61
N VAL A 50 9.83 -0.58 0.33
CA VAL A 50 8.46 -0.43 0.80
C VAL A 50 8.25 0.95 1.42
N ARG A 51 9.18 1.40 2.27
CA ARG A 51 9.08 2.72 2.88
C ARG A 51 9.09 3.83 1.84
N LYS A 52 9.94 3.69 0.84
CA LYS A 52 10.01 4.67 -0.24
C LYS A 52 8.68 4.76 -0.99
N LEU A 53 8.05 3.62 -1.23
CA LEU A 53 6.78 3.59 -1.95
C LEU A 53 5.63 4.13 -1.10
N ILE A 54 5.65 3.88 0.20
CA ILE A 54 4.67 4.49 1.09
C ILE A 54 4.78 6.01 1.02
N ARG A 55 6.00 6.53 1.05
CA ARG A 55 6.22 7.95 0.96
C ARG A 55 5.74 8.50 -0.38
N ALA A 56 5.97 7.76 -1.46
CA ALA A 56 5.49 8.16 -2.78
C ALA A 56 3.96 8.24 -2.81
N LEU A 57 3.30 7.27 -2.18
CA LEU A 57 1.84 7.28 -2.12
C LEU A 57 1.32 8.47 -1.32
N VAL A 58 2.02 8.83 -0.25
CA VAL A 58 1.66 10.01 0.52
C VAL A 58 1.79 11.26 -0.35
N ASN A 59 2.88 11.36 -1.09
CA ASN A 59 3.11 12.50 -1.98
C ASN A 59 2.06 12.59 -3.09
N GLU A 60 1.57 11.43 -3.53
CA GLU A 60 0.54 11.39 -4.56
C GLU A 60 -0.86 11.62 -4.01
N GLY A 61 -0.98 11.70 -2.69
CA GLY A 61 -2.25 12.00 -2.06
C GLY A 61 -3.10 10.80 -1.68
N TYR A 62 -2.63 9.58 -1.94
CA TYR A 62 -3.42 8.39 -1.62
C TYR A 62 -3.40 8.03 -0.14
N LEU A 63 -2.31 8.34 0.54
CA LEU A 63 -2.14 7.99 1.94
C LEU A 63 -1.89 9.22 2.78
N LEU A 64 -2.21 9.10 4.07
CA LEU A 64 -1.93 10.13 5.06
C LEU A 64 -1.03 9.54 6.12
N LEU A 65 0.00 10.29 6.49
CA LEU A 65 0.87 9.93 7.61
C LEU A 65 0.54 10.81 8.80
N ARG A 66 0.57 10.20 9.98
CA ARG A 66 0.31 10.93 11.23
C ARG A 66 1.35 10.52 12.26
N LYS A 67 1.42 11.30 13.33
CA LYS A 67 2.36 11.06 14.43
C LYS A 67 3.78 10.98 13.95
N GLY A 68 4.17 11.94 13.10
CA GLY A 68 5.54 11.99 12.61
C GLY A 68 5.88 10.83 11.68
N GLY A 69 4.89 10.29 10.99
CA GLY A 69 5.12 9.19 10.07
C GLY A 69 5.02 7.81 10.70
N LYS A 70 4.61 7.74 11.96
CA LYS A 70 4.52 6.45 12.66
C LYS A 70 3.25 5.68 12.32
N THR A 71 2.23 6.37 11.84
CA THR A 71 0.97 5.73 11.47
C THR A 71 0.58 6.14 10.07
N VAL A 72 -0.17 5.28 9.41
CA VAL A 72 -0.58 5.51 8.03
C VAL A 72 -2.05 5.13 7.86
N SER A 73 -2.77 5.90 7.07
CA SER A 73 -4.16 5.61 6.74
C SER A 73 -4.42 6.04 5.31
N LEU A 74 -5.55 5.59 4.77
CA LEU A 74 -5.99 6.00 3.44
C LEU A 74 -6.60 7.39 3.49
N ASN A 75 -6.41 8.15 2.42
CA ASN A 75 -6.99 9.48 2.30
C ASN A 75 -8.42 9.36 1.76
N PRO A 76 -9.44 9.74 2.55
CA PRO A 76 -10.82 9.57 2.12
C PRO A 76 -11.20 10.46 0.92
N ILE A 77 -10.48 11.54 0.71
CA ILE A 77 -10.71 12.39 -0.46
C ILE A 77 -10.36 11.64 -1.74
N MET A 78 -9.41 10.72 -1.64
CA MET A 78 -8.97 9.93 -2.78
C MET A 78 -9.56 8.52 -2.79
N SER A 79 -10.66 8.32 -2.08
CA SER A 79 -11.20 6.97 -1.92
C SER A 79 -11.50 6.30 -3.25
N LYS A 80 -12.10 7.03 -4.17
CA LYS A 80 -12.42 6.48 -5.48
C LYS A 80 -11.17 6.08 -6.24
N GLU A 81 -10.17 6.96 -6.23
CA GLU A 81 -8.92 6.71 -6.91
C GLU A 81 -8.17 5.52 -6.31
N VAL A 82 -8.18 5.44 -4.97
CA VAL A 82 -7.55 4.33 -4.28
C VAL A 82 -8.20 3.01 -4.69
N MET A 83 -9.51 2.97 -4.66
CA MET A 83 -10.23 1.75 -4.99
C MET A 83 -10.01 1.35 -6.44
N GLU A 84 -10.03 2.31 -7.33
CA GLU A 84 -9.80 2.02 -8.75
C GLU A 84 -8.39 1.52 -9.01
N TYR A 85 -7.42 2.11 -8.34
CA TYR A 85 -6.03 1.69 -8.47
C TYR A 85 -5.86 0.25 -8.02
N VAL A 86 -6.35 -0.06 -6.84
CA VAL A 86 -6.23 -1.40 -6.28
C VAL A 86 -6.97 -2.41 -7.15
N LYS A 87 -8.18 -2.07 -7.55
CA LYS A 87 -8.99 -2.96 -8.35
C LYS A 87 -8.30 -3.27 -9.69
N ARG A 88 -7.77 -2.24 -10.34
CA ARG A 88 -7.13 -2.42 -11.62
C ARG A 88 -5.92 -3.36 -11.53
N VAL A 89 -5.08 -3.13 -10.53
CA VAL A 89 -3.86 -3.93 -10.39
C VAL A 89 -4.18 -5.34 -9.95
N ILE A 90 -5.04 -5.49 -8.95
CA ILE A 90 -5.35 -6.79 -8.39
C ILE A 90 -6.14 -7.63 -9.39
N GLU A 91 -7.10 -7.04 -10.09
CA GLU A 91 -7.84 -7.77 -11.09
C GLU A 91 -6.94 -8.25 -12.22
N ARG A 92 -5.99 -7.42 -12.61
CA ARG A 92 -5.06 -7.81 -13.65
C ARG A 92 -4.24 -9.03 -13.22
N HIS A 93 -3.90 -9.11 -11.93
CA HIS A 93 -3.10 -10.19 -11.41
C HIS A 93 -3.88 -11.47 -11.17
N TYR A 94 -5.06 -11.35 -10.62
CA TYR A 94 -5.80 -12.53 -10.18
C TYR A 94 -6.85 -12.94 -11.17
N HIS A 95 -6.98 -12.22 -12.23
CA HIS A 95 -8.02 -12.47 -13.19
C HIS A 95 -7.66 -13.52 -14.18
N SER A 96 -6.45 -13.83 -14.24
CA SER A 96 -6.09 -14.71 -15.30
C SER A 96 -6.52 -16.07 -15.06
N ASP A 97 -6.99 -16.43 -14.61
CA ASP A 97 -7.28 -17.68 -14.63
C ASP A 97 -8.14 -18.06 -14.80
#